data_5b2d2a26464d2005815931395828f483
#
_entry.id   5b2d2a26464d2005815931395828f483
#
_cell.length_a   1.000
_cell.length_b   1.000
_cell.length_c   1.000
_cell.angle_alpha   90.00
_cell.angle_beta   90.00
_cell.angle_gamma   90.00
#
_symmetry.space_group_name_H-M   'P 1'
#
loop_
_entity.id
_entity.type
_entity.pdbx_description
1 polymer ?
#
loop_
_entity_poly.entity_id
_entity_poly.type
_entity_poly.pdbx_seq_one_letter_code
_entity_poly.pdbx_strand_id
1 'polypeptide(L)'
;MKLAQAADLLEQQGASPFRVSAYRRASETVSRLSQDIRELAEAEGNAGLIKLPNIGKGIASTIQELLTSGSWVQLERLRGTLDPVQLF
;
A
#
# COMPACT_ATOMS: atom_id res chain seq x y z
N MET A 1 -1.55 2.58 8.86
CA MET A 1 -1.69 1.84 7.61
C MET A 1 -0.34 1.33 7.16
N LYS A 2 -0.31 0.23 6.43
CA LYS A 2 0.94 -0.47 6.09
C LYS A 2 1.61 -0.03 4.78
N LEU A 3 1.22 1.10 4.18
CA LEU A 3 1.80 1.56 2.92
C LEU A 3 3.29 1.88 3.03
N ALA A 4 3.71 2.49 4.12
CA ALA A 4 5.12 2.79 4.34
C ALA A 4 5.94 1.51 4.45
N GLN A 5 5.40 0.49 5.12
CA GLN A 5 6.03 -0.81 5.23
C GLN A 5 6.14 -1.48 3.87
N ALA A 6 5.12 -1.36 3.03
CA ALA A 6 5.16 -1.89 1.67
C ALA A 6 6.28 -1.22 0.86
N ALA A 7 6.45 0.10 1.00
CA ALA A 7 7.53 0.82 0.32
C ALA A 7 8.90 0.31 0.77
N ASP A 8 9.08 0.11 2.07
CA ASP A 8 10.34 -0.38 2.60
C ASP A 8 10.69 -1.77 2.07
N LEU A 9 9.71 -2.67 2.04
CA LEU A 9 9.92 -4.02 1.52
C LEU A 9 10.21 -4.02 0.02
N LEU A 10 9.53 -3.18 -0.74
CA LEU A 10 9.80 -3.04 -2.16
C LEU A 10 11.22 -2.56 -2.40
N GLU A 11 11.70 -1.62 -1.60
CA GLU A 11 13.08 -1.14 -1.69
C GLU A 11 14.07 -2.25 -1.41
N GLN A 12 13.85 -3.04 -0.38
CA GLN A 12 14.70 -4.17 -0.03
C GLN A 12 14.74 -5.23 -1.14
N GLN A 13 13.66 -5.38 -1.88
CA GLN A 13 13.58 -6.32 -2.99
C GLN A 13 14.14 -5.78 -4.30
N GLY A 14 14.68 -4.57 -4.29
CA GLY A 14 15.26 -3.98 -5.48
C GLY A 14 14.25 -3.44 -6.47
N ALA A 15 13.05 -3.10 -6.01
CA ALA A 15 12.03 -2.51 -6.86
C ALA A 15 12.47 -1.14 -7.38
N SER A 16 11.86 -0.71 -8.49
CA SER A 16 12.15 0.59 -9.09
C SER A 16 12.03 1.72 -8.06
N PRO A 17 12.99 2.66 -8.02
CA PRO A 17 12.89 3.82 -7.15
C PRO A 17 11.60 4.62 -7.36
N PHE A 18 11.09 4.66 -8.59
CA PHE A 18 9.83 5.34 -8.89
C PHE A 18 8.67 4.70 -8.18
N ARG A 19 8.65 3.37 -8.14
CA ARG A 19 7.60 2.63 -7.45
C ARG A 19 7.67 2.84 -5.94
N VAL A 20 8.86 2.75 -5.38
CA VAL A 20 9.09 2.99 -3.95
C VAL A 20 8.64 4.40 -3.57
N SER A 21 9.05 5.40 -4.34
CA SER A 21 8.64 6.78 -4.12
C SER A 21 7.13 6.96 -4.19
N ALA A 22 6.47 6.31 -5.15
CA ALA A 22 5.02 6.40 -5.29
C ALA A 22 4.30 5.89 -4.04
N TYR A 23 4.75 4.76 -3.48
CA TYR A 23 4.17 4.22 -2.26
C TYR A 23 4.43 5.12 -1.04
N ARG A 24 5.61 5.72 -0.95
CA ARG A 24 5.94 6.64 0.13
C ARG A 24 5.08 7.90 0.07
N ARG A 25 4.90 8.46 -1.12
CA ARG A 25 4.04 9.64 -1.31
C ARG A 25 2.59 9.33 -0.98
N ALA A 26 2.12 8.15 -1.38
CA ALA A 26 0.77 7.71 -1.04
C ALA A 26 0.59 7.58 0.47
N SER A 27 1.57 7.03 1.16
CA SER A 27 1.56 6.92 2.61
C SER A 27 1.44 8.29 3.28
N GLU A 28 2.20 9.28 2.80
CA GLU A 28 2.11 10.64 3.31
C GLU A 28 0.73 11.25 3.06
N THR A 29 0.19 11.06 1.85
CA THR A 29 -1.14 11.56 1.51
C THR A 29 -2.19 11.01 2.47
N VAL A 30 -2.15 9.71 2.72
CA VAL A 30 -3.10 9.07 3.64
C VAL A 30 -2.95 9.61 5.06
N SER A 31 -1.71 9.82 5.52
CA SER A 31 -1.48 10.32 6.88
C SER A 31 -1.95 11.75 7.09
N ARG A 32 -2.09 12.53 6.01
CA ARG A 32 -2.52 13.92 6.06
C ARG A 32 -4.02 14.10 5.87
N LEU A 33 -4.75 13.03 5.56
CA LEU A 33 -6.19 13.12 5.37
C LEU A 33 -6.88 13.49 6.66
N SER A 34 -7.84 14.41 6.55
CA SER A 34 -8.71 14.76 7.68
C SER A 34 -9.82 13.73 7.85
N GLN A 35 -10.13 13.00 6.78
CA GLN A 35 -11.13 11.95 6.76
C GLN A 35 -10.44 10.59 6.88
N ASP A 36 -11.08 9.65 7.58
CA ASP A 36 -10.56 8.28 7.65
C ASP A 36 -10.57 7.66 6.25
N ILE A 37 -9.41 7.15 5.82
CA ILE A 37 -9.27 6.51 4.50
C ILE A 37 -10.23 5.34 4.34
N ARG A 38 -10.57 4.65 5.42
CA ARG A 38 -11.52 3.55 5.40
C ARG A 38 -12.92 4.03 5.02
N GLU A 39 -13.36 5.14 5.59
CA GLU A 39 -14.64 5.74 5.26
C GLU A 39 -14.71 6.14 3.80
N LEU A 40 -13.65 6.75 3.29
CA LEU A 40 -13.57 7.15 1.90
C LEU A 40 -13.65 5.93 0.98
N ALA A 41 -12.90 4.88 1.30
CA ALA A 41 -12.89 3.65 0.52
C ALA A 41 -14.26 2.96 0.50
N GLU A 42 -14.95 2.95 1.63
CA GLU A 42 -16.29 2.36 1.72
C GLU A 42 -17.34 3.18 0.97
N ALA A 43 -17.22 4.50 1.03
CA ALA A 43 -18.20 5.39 0.39
C ALA A 43 -18.02 5.46 -1.13
N GLU A 44 -16.79 5.54 -1.61
CA GLU A 44 -16.52 5.81 -3.02
C GLU A 44 -15.69 4.73 -3.71
N GLY A 45 -15.15 3.77 -2.96
CA GLY A 45 -14.32 2.71 -3.53
C GLY A 45 -13.04 3.24 -4.15
N ASN A 46 -12.52 2.50 -5.14
CA ASN A 46 -11.27 2.89 -5.80
C ASN A 46 -11.37 4.25 -6.49
N ALA A 47 -12.53 4.60 -7.01
CA ALA A 47 -12.73 5.90 -7.67
C ALA A 47 -12.44 7.06 -6.72
N GLY A 48 -12.88 6.93 -5.46
CA GLY A 48 -12.60 7.96 -4.45
C GLY A 48 -11.13 8.01 -4.08
N LEU A 49 -10.47 6.86 -3.98
CA LEU A 49 -9.06 6.79 -3.65
C LEU A 49 -8.19 7.39 -4.76
N ILE A 50 -8.53 7.14 -6.02
CA ILE A 50 -7.78 7.65 -7.16
C ILE A 50 -7.84 9.18 -7.25
N LYS A 51 -8.88 9.80 -6.70
CA LYS A 51 -8.99 11.25 -6.65
C LYS A 51 -7.96 11.90 -5.73
N LEU A 52 -7.39 11.14 -4.80
CA LEU A 52 -6.39 11.66 -3.89
C LEU A 52 -5.06 11.88 -4.62
N PRO A 53 -4.30 12.92 -4.23
CA PRO A 53 -2.99 13.14 -4.85
C PRO A 53 -2.06 11.95 -4.57
N ASN A 54 -1.24 11.62 -5.55
CA ASN A 54 -0.25 10.55 -5.48
C ASN A 54 -0.83 9.13 -5.36
N ILE A 55 -2.12 8.96 -5.57
CA ILE A 55 -2.75 7.63 -5.52
C ILE A 55 -3.32 7.28 -6.89
N GLY A 56 -2.65 6.35 -7.57
CA GLY A 56 -3.12 5.80 -8.83
C GLY A 56 -3.88 4.50 -8.62
N LYS A 57 -4.28 3.86 -9.72
CA LYS A 57 -5.08 2.63 -9.68
C LYS A 57 -4.40 1.49 -8.91
N GLY A 58 -3.11 1.29 -9.12
CA GLY A 58 -2.37 0.23 -8.44
C GLY A 58 -2.32 0.44 -6.94
N ILE A 59 -2.03 1.65 -6.51
CA ILE A 59 -1.96 1.97 -5.08
C ILE A 59 -3.36 1.94 -4.46
N ALA A 60 -4.38 2.40 -5.18
CA ALA A 60 -5.76 2.32 -4.71
C ALA A 60 -6.16 0.86 -4.43
N SER A 61 -5.81 -0.07 -5.33
CA SER A 61 -6.05 -1.49 -5.12
C SER A 61 -5.33 -2.02 -3.89
N THR A 62 -4.08 -1.61 -3.68
CA THR A 62 -3.30 -1.99 -2.51
C THR A 62 -3.97 -1.49 -1.23
N ILE A 63 -4.45 -0.26 -1.23
CA ILE A 63 -5.15 0.32 -0.08
C ILE A 63 -6.41 -0.50 0.23
N GLN A 64 -7.19 -0.86 -0.79
CA GLN A 64 -8.40 -1.66 -0.60
C GLN A 64 -8.08 -3.03 0.02
N GLU A 65 -7.03 -3.68 -0.45
CA GLU A 65 -6.60 -4.96 0.13
C GLU A 65 -6.21 -4.81 1.60
N LEU A 66 -5.45 -3.78 1.92
CA LEU A 66 -5.03 -3.53 3.30
C LEU A 66 -6.22 -3.26 4.21
N LEU A 67 -7.21 -2.52 3.74
CA LEU A 67 -8.40 -2.20 4.53
C LEU A 67 -9.32 -3.39 4.68
N THR A 68 -9.42 -4.23 3.66
CA THR A 68 -10.35 -5.36 3.65
C THR A 68 -9.82 -6.55 4.44
N SER A 69 -8.55 -6.91 4.24
CA SER A 69 -7.98 -8.12 4.83
C SER A 69 -6.93 -7.85 5.91
N GLY A 70 -6.60 -6.59 6.13
CA GLY A 70 -5.53 -6.21 7.05
C GLY A 70 -4.13 -6.49 6.54
N SER A 71 -4.00 -7.06 5.33
CA SER A 71 -2.72 -7.33 4.72
C SER A 71 -2.82 -7.24 3.20
N TRP A 72 -1.69 -7.09 2.57
CA TRP A 72 -1.55 -7.06 1.12
C TRP A 72 -0.88 -8.35 0.68
N VAL A 73 -1.49 -9.06 -0.25
CA VAL A 73 -0.99 -10.37 -0.71
C VAL A 73 0.48 -10.29 -1.14
N GLN A 74 0.84 -9.27 -1.90
CA GLN A 74 2.21 -9.09 -2.33
C GLN A 74 3.15 -8.82 -1.16
N LEU A 75 2.69 -8.12 -0.14
CA LEU A 75 3.47 -7.87 1.07
C LEU A 75 3.77 -9.19 1.80
N GLU A 76 2.78 -10.06 1.90
CA GLU A 76 2.97 -11.38 2.51
C GLU A 76 3.98 -12.22 1.72
N ARG A 77 3.94 -12.15 0.40
CA ARG A 77 4.92 -12.83 -0.45
C ARG A 77 6.32 -12.31 -0.23
N LEU A 78 6.48 -10.99 -0.12
CA LEU A 78 7.77 -10.37 0.13
C LEU A 78 8.33 -10.80 1.48
N ARG A 79 7.48 -10.87 2.49
CA ARG A 79 7.88 -11.36 3.81
C ARG A 79 8.34 -12.81 3.76
N GLY A 80 7.58 -13.67 3.07
CA GLY A 80 7.94 -15.06 2.88
C GLY A 80 9.28 -15.22 2.18
N THR A 81 9.56 -14.35 1.22
CA THR A 81 10.83 -14.36 0.50
C THR A 81 11.99 -13.99 1.41
N LEU A 82 11.77 -13.07 2.34
CA LEU A 82 12.81 -12.56 3.24
C LEU A 82 13.04 -13.46 4.45
N ASP A 83 12.10 -14.31 4.77
CA ASP A 83 12.16 -15.19 5.95
C ASP A 83 12.56 -16.59 5.55
N PRO A 84 13.80 -17.03 5.85
CA PRO A 84 14.26 -18.39 5.46
C PRO A 84 13.47 -19.50 6.13
N VAL A 85 12.82 -19.26 7.24
CA VAL A 85 11.99 -20.25 7.92
C VAL A 85 10.82 -20.68 7.03
N GLN A 86 10.39 -19.82 6.14
CA GLN A 86 9.29 -20.10 5.23
C GLN A 86 9.62 -21.14 4.17
N LEU A 87 10.88 -21.53 4.08
CA LEU A 87 11.30 -22.55 3.11
C LEU A 87 10.92 -23.96 3.51
N PHE A 88 10.41 -24.15 4.70
CA PHE A 88 10.02 -25.48 5.22
C PHE A 88 8.53 -25.63 5.41
#